data_a57536006f20339a1ae917edc03a65b5
#
_entry.id   a57536006f20339a1ae917edc03a65b5
#
_cell.length_a   1.000
_cell.length_b   1.000
_cell.length_c   1.000
_cell.angle_alpha   90.00
_cell.angle_beta   90.00
_cell.angle_gamma   90.00
#
_symmetry.space_group_name_H-M   'P 1'
#
loop_
_entity.id
_entity.type
_entity.pdbx_description
1 polymer ?
#
loop_
_entity_poly.entity_id
_entity_poly.type
_entity_poly.pdbx_seq_one_letter_code
_entity_poly.pdbx_strand_id
1 'polypeptide(L)'
;MEEKKIPYVEEEYDVVVVGAGHAGCEAALACARLGLETIIFTVSVDSIAMMPCNPNIGGSSKGHLVREIDALGGEMGKNIDKTFIQSKMLNKSKGPAVHSLRAQADKMNYSMEMRKTLQNTDHLTIRQAEVSEIITETTALENGKEIQKMTGVKTFSGAVYHCKAVVLCTGTYLCARCLTGEMITYTGPNGLQACLLYTLTLPTICSV
;
A
#
# COMPACT_ATOMS: atom_id res chain seq x y z
N MET A 1 -11.95 -2.29 36.81
CA MET A 1 -12.45 -3.11 35.71
C MET A 1 -12.55 -2.15 34.51
N GLU A 2 -11.67 -2.27 33.53
CA GLU A 2 -11.83 -1.54 32.28
C GLU A 2 -13.07 -2.10 31.58
N GLU A 3 -14.05 -1.24 31.32
CA GLU A 3 -15.18 -1.59 30.47
C GLU A 3 -14.65 -1.99 29.11
N LYS A 4 -14.85 -3.25 28.73
CA LYS A 4 -14.53 -3.75 27.40
C LYS A 4 -15.43 -3.00 26.42
N LYS A 5 -14.91 -1.94 25.79
CA LYS A 5 -15.66 -1.22 24.74
C LYS A 5 -15.91 -2.18 23.58
N ILE A 6 -17.17 -2.50 23.35
CA ILE A 6 -17.57 -3.32 22.20
C ILE A 6 -17.31 -2.48 20.95
N PRO A 7 -16.56 -2.98 19.96
CA PRO A 7 -16.35 -2.26 18.72
C PRO A 7 -17.69 -2.10 17.98
N TYR A 8 -17.92 -0.93 17.36
CA TYR A 8 -19.17 -0.68 16.62
C TYR A 8 -19.20 -1.38 15.25
N VAL A 9 -18.04 -1.80 14.73
CA VAL A 9 -17.88 -2.62 13.53
C VAL A 9 -16.90 -3.72 13.86
N GLU A 10 -17.23 -4.94 13.55
CA GLU A 10 -16.40 -6.13 13.68
C GLU A 10 -16.63 -7.00 12.45
N GLU A 11 -15.59 -7.19 11.64
CA GLU A 11 -15.64 -7.94 10.40
C GLU A 11 -14.46 -8.91 10.34
N GLU A 12 -14.55 -9.99 9.56
CA GLU A 12 -13.52 -11.00 9.41
C GLU A 12 -13.07 -11.11 7.93
N TYR A 13 -11.75 -11.20 7.72
CA TYR A 13 -11.11 -11.37 6.42
C TYR A 13 -9.96 -12.37 6.51
N ASP A 14 -9.52 -12.90 5.38
CA ASP A 14 -8.30 -13.70 5.34
C ASP A 14 -7.06 -12.80 5.43
N VAL A 15 -7.06 -11.72 4.66
CA VAL A 15 -5.92 -10.80 4.57
C VAL A 15 -6.35 -9.34 4.70
N VAL A 16 -5.63 -8.61 5.52
CA VAL A 16 -5.72 -7.15 5.62
C VAL A 16 -4.50 -6.53 4.96
N VAL A 17 -4.71 -5.59 4.04
CA VAL A 17 -3.64 -4.79 3.43
C VAL A 17 -3.76 -3.35 3.91
N VAL A 18 -2.70 -2.83 4.52
CA VAL A 18 -2.66 -1.46 5.07
C VAL A 18 -1.89 -0.54 4.13
N GLY A 19 -2.61 0.37 3.47
CA GLY A 19 -2.07 1.30 2.50
C GLY A 19 -2.34 0.89 1.05
N ALA A 20 -2.98 1.77 0.29
CA ALA A 20 -3.35 1.56 -1.11
C ALA A 20 -2.41 2.30 -2.09
N GLY A 21 -1.12 2.37 -1.79
CA GLY A 21 -0.08 2.71 -2.75
C GLY A 21 0.14 1.56 -3.75
N HIS A 22 1.14 1.67 -4.63
CA HIS A 22 1.41 0.63 -5.64
C HIS A 22 1.62 -0.76 -5.02
N ALA A 23 2.43 -0.85 -3.96
CA ALA A 23 2.69 -2.11 -3.27
C ALA A 23 1.42 -2.72 -2.67
N GLY A 24 0.57 -1.89 -2.05
CA GLY A 24 -0.69 -2.34 -1.47
C GLY A 24 -1.69 -2.80 -2.52
N CYS A 25 -1.80 -2.08 -3.64
CA CYS A 25 -2.65 -2.49 -4.75
C CYS A 25 -2.23 -3.86 -5.31
N GLU A 26 -0.93 -4.07 -5.55
CA GLU A 26 -0.41 -5.35 -6.03
C GLU A 26 -0.64 -6.48 -5.01
N ALA A 27 -0.37 -6.24 -3.72
CA ALA A 27 -0.60 -7.22 -2.67
C ALA A 27 -2.09 -7.60 -2.56
N ALA A 28 -2.99 -6.62 -2.55
CA ALA A 28 -4.42 -6.86 -2.45
C ALA A 28 -4.98 -7.62 -3.65
N LEU A 29 -4.58 -7.23 -4.87
CA LEU A 29 -4.97 -7.93 -6.09
C LEU A 29 -4.44 -9.36 -6.13
N ALA A 30 -3.20 -9.59 -5.68
CA ALA A 30 -2.62 -10.93 -5.62
C ALA A 30 -3.41 -11.83 -4.66
N CYS A 31 -3.70 -11.36 -3.43
CA CYS A 31 -4.48 -12.11 -2.45
C CYS A 31 -5.90 -12.41 -2.95
N ALA A 32 -6.60 -11.41 -3.48
CA ALA A 32 -7.95 -11.57 -3.98
C ALA A 32 -8.02 -12.55 -5.17
N ARG A 33 -7.07 -12.48 -6.10
CA ARG A 33 -6.96 -13.42 -7.24
C ARG A 33 -6.65 -14.86 -6.83
N LEU A 34 -6.10 -15.07 -5.62
CA LEU A 34 -5.95 -16.39 -5.00
C LEU A 34 -7.23 -16.87 -4.31
N GLY A 35 -8.31 -16.10 -4.34
CA GLY A 35 -9.59 -16.41 -3.72
C GLY A 35 -9.62 -16.15 -2.21
N LEU A 36 -8.73 -15.32 -1.68
CA LEU A 36 -8.73 -14.91 -0.28
C LEU A 36 -9.60 -13.68 -0.09
N GLU A 37 -10.49 -13.71 0.91
CA GLU A 37 -11.26 -12.54 1.32
C GLU A 37 -10.31 -11.48 1.85
N THR A 38 -10.14 -10.42 1.07
CA THR A 38 -9.11 -9.41 1.27
C THR A 38 -9.73 -8.04 1.47
N ILE A 39 -9.25 -7.29 2.46
CA ILE A 39 -9.61 -5.89 2.64
C ILE A 39 -8.36 -5.01 2.53
N ILE A 40 -8.45 -3.93 1.74
CA ILE A 40 -7.40 -2.92 1.63
C ILE A 40 -7.84 -1.60 2.26
N PHE A 41 -7.01 -1.08 3.15
CA PHE A 41 -7.22 0.20 3.82
C PHE A 41 -6.45 1.33 3.17
N THR A 42 -7.10 2.48 3.05
CA THR A 42 -6.49 3.73 2.60
C THR A 42 -7.03 4.91 3.39
N VAL A 43 -6.20 5.92 3.62
CA VAL A 43 -6.64 7.17 4.26
C VAL A 43 -7.51 8.01 3.32
N SER A 44 -7.37 7.83 2.01
CA SER A 44 -8.22 8.46 0.99
C SER A 44 -8.30 7.58 -0.25
N VAL A 45 -9.52 7.30 -0.72
CA VAL A 45 -9.74 6.53 -1.96
C VAL A 45 -9.22 7.27 -3.20
N ASP A 46 -9.11 8.59 -3.14
CA ASP A 46 -8.57 9.39 -4.23
C ASP A 46 -7.03 9.34 -4.30
N SER A 47 -6.38 8.80 -3.26
CA SER A 47 -4.93 8.60 -3.22
C SER A 47 -4.49 7.18 -3.62
N ILE A 48 -5.41 6.32 -4.04
CA ILE A 48 -5.08 4.96 -4.51
C ILE A 48 -4.12 5.04 -5.69
N ALA A 49 -3.01 4.30 -5.60
CA ALA A 49 -1.95 4.25 -6.61
C ALA A 49 -1.44 5.63 -7.06
N MET A 50 -1.51 6.62 -6.18
CA MET A 50 -1.06 7.98 -6.46
C MET A 50 0.45 8.01 -6.68
N MET A 51 0.90 8.82 -7.64
CA MET A 51 2.31 9.06 -7.95
C MET A 51 2.72 10.44 -7.41
N PRO A 52 3.15 10.57 -6.15
CA PRO A 52 3.38 11.88 -5.51
C PRO A 52 4.56 12.65 -6.13
N CYS A 53 5.61 11.96 -6.57
CA CYS A 53 6.78 12.60 -7.17
C CYS A 53 6.60 12.78 -8.69
N ASN A 54 7.10 11.80 -9.45
CA ASN A 54 7.05 11.82 -10.92
C ASN A 54 6.07 10.76 -11.42
N PRO A 55 5.13 11.10 -12.30
CA PRO A 55 4.16 10.12 -12.83
C PRO A 55 4.80 9.24 -13.90
N ASN A 56 5.79 8.45 -13.52
CA ASN A 56 6.52 7.56 -14.41
C ASN A 56 6.57 6.14 -13.89
N ILE A 57 6.36 5.19 -14.77
CA ILE A 57 6.60 3.77 -14.54
C ILE A 57 7.80 3.32 -15.37
N GLY A 58 8.68 2.52 -14.78
CA GLY A 58 9.90 2.05 -15.43
C GLY A 58 11.09 2.98 -15.26
N GLY A 59 12.04 2.93 -16.21
CA GLY A 59 13.32 3.65 -16.17
C GLY A 59 14.47 2.76 -15.74
N SER A 60 15.68 3.34 -15.60
CA SER A 60 16.96 2.62 -15.56
C SER A 60 17.09 1.56 -14.43
N SER A 61 16.37 1.69 -13.32
CA SER A 61 16.43 0.71 -12.23
C SER A 61 15.07 0.09 -11.91
N LYS A 62 13.99 0.70 -12.37
CA LYS A 62 12.63 0.31 -12.04
C LYS A 62 11.98 -0.57 -13.10
N GLY A 63 12.40 -0.45 -14.37
CA GLY A 63 11.80 -1.17 -15.49
C GLY A 63 11.90 -2.69 -15.38
N HIS A 64 12.97 -3.21 -14.80
CA HIS A 64 13.15 -4.64 -14.56
C HIS A 64 12.15 -5.16 -13.54
N LEU A 65 12.00 -4.45 -12.40
CA LEU A 65 11.04 -4.81 -11.35
C LEU A 65 9.59 -4.80 -11.86
N VAL A 66 9.23 -3.81 -12.69
CA VAL A 66 7.88 -3.75 -13.28
C VAL A 66 7.62 -4.97 -14.17
N ARG A 67 8.61 -5.40 -14.96
CA ARG A 67 8.49 -6.60 -15.80
C ARG A 67 8.39 -7.89 -14.98
N GLU A 68 9.12 -7.98 -13.87
CA GLU A 68 9.04 -9.11 -12.96
C GLU A 68 7.66 -9.20 -12.31
N ILE A 69 7.12 -8.07 -11.86
CA ILE A 69 5.75 -7.99 -11.31
C ILE A 69 4.72 -8.38 -12.38
N ASP A 70 4.87 -7.86 -13.60
CA ASP A 70 3.98 -8.17 -14.73
C ASP A 70 4.01 -9.66 -15.09
N ALA A 71 5.19 -10.27 -15.11
CA ALA A 71 5.36 -11.70 -15.35
C ALA A 71 4.68 -12.59 -14.30
N LEU A 72 4.53 -12.09 -13.08
CA LEU A 72 3.78 -12.72 -11.99
C LEU A 72 2.27 -12.42 -12.01
N GLY A 73 1.80 -11.70 -13.04
CA GLY A 73 0.38 -11.35 -13.19
C GLY A 73 -0.02 -10.04 -12.51
N GLY A 74 0.95 -9.19 -12.12
CA GLY A 74 0.71 -7.90 -11.51
C GLY A 74 -0.05 -6.92 -12.40
N GLU A 75 -0.50 -5.81 -11.83
CA GLU A 75 -1.39 -4.85 -12.49
C GLU A 75 -0.69 -3.58 -12.95
N MET A 76 0.46 -3.23 -12.36
CA MET A 76 1.17 -1.98 -12.65
C MET A 76 1.50 -1.83 -14.14
N GLY A 77 2.00 -2.89 -14.78
CA GLY A 77 2.30 -2.91 -16.23
C GLY A 77 1.05 -2.71 -17.07
N LYS A 78 -0.01 -3.44 -16.76
CA LYS A 78 -1.30 -3.34 -17.47
C LYS A 78 -1.96 -1.97 -17.30
N ASN A 79 -1.85 -1.39 -16.10
CA ASN A 79 -2.44 -0.10 -15.80
C ASN A 79 -1.71 1.05 -16.52
N ILE A 80 -0.36 1.00 -16.57
CA ILE A 80 0.40 2.01 -17.30
C ILE A 80 0.15 1.92 -18.82
N ASP A 81 -0.02 0.73 -19.36
CA ASP A 81 -0.31 0.55 -20.79
C ASP A 81 -1.63 1.19 -21.23
N LYS A 82 -2.59 1.31 -20.31
CA LYS A 82 -3.87 2.02 -20.56
C LYS A 82 -3.77 3.54 -20.38
N THR A 83 -2.79 4.03 -19.64
CA THR A 83 -2.80 5.41 -19.11
C THR A 83 -1.54 6.21 -19.42
N PHE A 84 -0.60 5.66 -20.19
CA PHE A 84 0.61 6.41 -20.56
C PHE A 84 0.29 7.50 -21.59
N ILE A 85 0.99 8.64 -21.43
CA ILE A 85 0.97 9.75 -22.40
C ILE A 85 2.22 9.77 -23.26
N GLN A 86 3.32 9.16 -22.78
CA GLN A 86 4.56 9.02 -23.52
C GLN A 86 5.29 7.76 -23.07
N SER A 87 5.80 7.00 -24.03
CA SER A 87 6.70 5.87 -23.81
C SER A 87 8.02 6.09 -24.52
N LYS A 88 9.15 5.93 -23.81
CA LYS A 88 10.49 6.19 -24.33
C LYS A 88 11.49 5.15 -23.84
N MET A 89 12.26 4.61 -24.75
CA MET A 89 13.43 3.79 -24.40
C MET A 89 14.60 4.70 -24.04
N LEU A 90 15.08 4.54 -22.80
CA LEU A 90 16.25 5.24 -22.28
C LEU A 90 17.54 4.46 -22.59
N ASN A 91 18.67 5.14 -22.54
CA ASN A 91 20.03 4.57 -22.65
C ASN A 91 20.31 3.84 -23.98
N LYS A 92 19.63 4.20 -25.07
CA LYS A 92 19.84 3.56 -26.39
C LYS A 92 21.29 3.60 -26.88
N SER A 93 22.05 4.65 -26.51
CA SER A 93 23.46 4.82 -26.88
C SER A 93 24.43 4.00 -26.02
N LYS A 94 23.96 3.38 -24.92
CA LYS A 94 24.82 2.69 -23.96
C LYS A 94 24.80 1.16 -24.06
N GLY A 95 24.14 0.64 -25.10
CA GLY A 95 24.04 -0.79 -25.36
C GLY A 95 22.78 -1.46 -24.76
N PRO A 96 22.41 -2.65 -25.29
CA PRO A 96 21.16 -3.32 -24.98
C PRO A 96 20.94 -3.68 -23.50
N ALA A 97 22.04 -4.00 -22.79
CA ALA A 97 21.98 -4.42 -21.38
C ALA A 97 21.42 -3.34 -20.43
N VAL A 98 21.50 -2.07 -20.82
CA VAL A 98 21.00 -0.94 -20.01
C VAL A 98 19.80 -0.23 -20.66
N HIS A 99 19.25 -0.77 -21.74
CA HIS A 99 18.03 -0.27 -22.32
C HIS A 99 16.89 -0.37 -21.32
N SER A 100 16.23 0.73 -21.06
CA SER A 100 15.18 0.79 -20.04
C SER A 100 13.97 1.55 -20.58
N LEU A 101 12.84 0.87 -20.65
CA LEU A 101 11.58 1.49 -21.00
C LEU A 101 11.09 2.36 -19.85
N ARG A 102 10.71 3.59 -20.15
CA ARG A 102 10.05 4.51 -19.23
C ARG A 102 8.77 5.02 -19.86
N ALA A 103 7.66 4.81 -19.19
CA ALA A 103 6.37 5.35 -19.56
C ALA A 103 5.98 6.47 -18.60
N GLN A 104 5.59 7.62 -19.16
CA GLN A 104 5.01 8.71 -18.40
C GLN A 104 3.50 8.57 -18.38
N ALA A 105 2.91 8.54 -17.20
CA ALA A 105 1.50 8.36 -16.99
C ALA A 105 0.73 9.69 -17.00
N ASP A 106 -0.51 9.64 -17.45
CA ASP A 106 -1.53 10.54 -16.96
C ASP A 106 -1.82 10.16 -15.49
N LYS A 107 -1.36 10.98 -14.56
CA LYS A 107 -1.39 10.70 -13.12
C LYS A 107 -2.82 10.44 -12.61
N MET A 108 -3.78 11.23 -13.04
CA MET A 108 -5.17 11.11 -12.59
C MET A 108 -5.82 9.88 -13.18
N ASN A 109 -5.65 9.65 -14.46
CA ASN A 109 -6.21 8.50 -15.15
C ASN A 109 -5.61 7.19 -14.64
N TYR A 110 -4.31 7.16 -14.34
CA TYR A 110 -3.64 6.00 -13.75
C TYR A 110 -4.26 5.59 -12.40
N SER A 111 -4.49 6.58 -11.51
CA SER A 111 -5.12 6.36 -10.23
C SER A 111 -6.57 5.88 -10.37
N MET A 112 -7.34 6.51 -11.29
CA MET A 112 -8.73 6.11 -11.56
C MET A 112 -8.85 4.68 -12.11
N GLU A 113 -8.01 4.31 -13.07
CA GLU A 113 -8.02 2.95 -13.65
C GLU A 113 -7.59 1.90 -12.62
N MET A 114 -6.59 2.17 -11.77
CA MET A 114 -6.22 1.26 -10.70
C MET A 114 -7.36 1.08 -9.69
N ARG A 115 -8.01 2.18 -9.29
CA ARG A 115 -9.18 2.12 -8.39
C ARG A 115 -10.30 1.29 -9.00
N LYS A 116 -10.59 1.48 -10.29
CA LYS A 116 -11.60 0.70 -11.02
C LYS A 116 -11.25 -0.80 -11.06
N THR A 117 -9.97 -1.13 -11.27
CA THR A 117 -9.50 -2.52 -11.22
C THR A 117 -9.75 -3.13 -9.84
N LEU A 118 -9.36 -2.44 -8.77
CA LEU A 118 -9.59 -2.92 -7.40
C LEU A 118 -11.09 -3.10 -7.10
N GLN A 119 -11.94 -2.15 -7.50
CA GLN A 119 -13.38 -2.19 -7.26
C GLN A 119 -14.10 -3.33 -7.99
N ASN A 120 -13.57 -3.75 -9.15
CA ASN A 120 -14.14 -4.82 -9.97
C ASN A 120 -13.47 -6.19 -9.74
N THR A 121 -12.61 -6.31 -8.74
CA THR A 121 -11.96 -7.58 -8.39
C THR A 121 -12.79 -8.29 -7.32
N ASP A 122 -13.18 -9.52 -7.59
CA ASP A 122 -13.87 -10.36 -6.62
C ASP A 122 -12.99 -10.61 -5.40
N HIS A 123 -13.61 -10.86 -4.24
CA HIS A 123 -12.92 -11.08 -2.95
C HIS A 123 -12.08 -9.89 -2.46
N LEU A 124 -12.32 -8.67 -2.97
CA LEU A 124 -11.59 -7.47 -2.57
C LEU A 124 -12.50 -6.36 -2.10
N THR A 125 -12.35 -5.98 -0.83
CA THR A 125 -13.05 -4.84 -0.23
C THR A 125 -12.09 -3.66 -0.08
N ILE A 126 -12.52 -2.47 -0.50
CA ILE A 126 -11.79 -1.22 -0.26
C ILE A 126 -12.43 -0.48 0.89
N ARG A 127 -11.64 -0.10 1.90
CA ARG A 127 -12.14 0.67 3.05
C ARG A 127 -11.31 1.94 3.24
N GLN A 128 -12.01 3.08 3.24
CA GLN A 128 -11.36 4.34 3.63
C GLN A 128 -11.37 4.45 5.15
N ALA A 129 -10.23 4.14 5.76
CA ALA A 129 -10.00 4.30 7.19
C ALA A 129 -8.50 4.28 7.48
N GLU A 130 -8.12 4.91 8.59
CA GLU A 130 -6.76 4.85 9.11
C GLU A 130 -6.65 3.68 10.09
N VAL A 131 -5.74 2.74 9.81
CA VAL A 131 -5.39 1.65 10.73
C VAL A 131 -4.41 2.21 11.75
N SER A 132 -4.76 2.12 13.03
CA SER A 132 -3.97 2.67 14.15
C SER A 132 -3.26 1.61 14.98
N GLU A 133 -3.71 0.35 14.91
CA GLU A 133 -3.20 -0.71 15.79
C GLU A 133 -3.25 -2.07 15.09
N ILE A 134 -2.23 -2.91 15.34
CA ILE A 134 -2.24 -4.33 15.02
C ILE A 134 -2.57 -5.07 16.32
N ILE A 135 -3.64 -5.86 16.29
CA ILE A 135 -4.07 -6.65 17.43
C ILE A 135 -3.26 -7.94 17.48
N THR A 136 -2.66 -8.22 18.64
CA THR A 136 -1.88 -9.43 18.85
C THR A 136 -2.33 -10.14 20.13
N GLU A 137 -2.25 -11.46 20.13
CA GLU A 137 -2.45 -12.31 21.30
C GLU A 137 -1.15 -13.03 21.63
N THR A 138 -0.82 -13.09 22.91
CA THR A 138 0.34 -13.85 23.39
C THR A 138 -0.04 -15.31 23.49
N THR A 139 0.66 -16.16 22.76
CA THR A 139 0.49 -17.62 22.80
C THR A 139 1.75 -18.25 23.36
N ALA A 140 1.63 -19.04 24.44
CA ALA A 140 2.73 -19.83 24.97
C ALA A 140 2.97 -21.06 24.10
N LEU A 141 4.22 -21.29 23.72
CA LEU A 141 4.65 -22.53 23.05
C LEU A 141 4.94 -23.62 24.06
N GLU A 142 4.83 -24.89 23.63
CA GLU A 142 5.16 -26.08 24.46
C GLU A 142 6.59 -26.07 25.03
N ASN A 143 7.50 -25.31 24.40
CA ASN A 143 8.88 -25.12 24.87
C ASN A 143 9.07 -23.96 25.87
N GLY A 144 7.98 -23.34 26.37
CA GLY A 144 7.99 -22.23 27.31
C GLY A 144 8.35 -20.86 26.68
N LYS A 145 8.45 -20.76 25.36
CA LYS A 145 8.59 -19.48 24.66
C LYS A 145 7.22 -18.86 24.44
N GLU A 146 7.13 -17.56 24.69
CA GLU A 146 5.96 -16.75 24.32
C GLU A 146 6.16 -16.23 22.89
N ILE A 147 5.12 -16.37 22.08
CA ILE A 147 5.04 -15.73 20.76
C ILE A 147 3.80 -14.85 20.71
N GLN A 148 3.93 -13.72 20.04
CA GLN A 148 2.80 -12.88 19.73
C GLN A 148 2.22 -13.30 18.38
N LYS A 149 0.97 -13.73 18.38
CA LYS A 149 0.22 -14.04 17.16
C LYS A 149 -0.68 -12.87 16.83
N MET A 150 -0.56 -12.37 15.60
CA MET A 150 -1.45 -11.34 15.08
C MET A 150 -2.83 -11.94 14.85
N THR A 151 -3.90 -11.23 15.28
CA THR A 151 -5.30 -11.66 15.17
C THR A 151 -6.17 -10.67 14.41
N GLY A 152 -5.68 -9.46 14.17
CA GLY A 152 -6.44 -8.44 13.45
C GLY A 152 -5.82 -7.06 13.46
N VAL A 153 -6.60 -6.10 13.00
CA VAL A 153 -6.26 -4.68 13.03
C VAL A 153 -7.40 -3.86 13.61
N LYS A 154 -7.07 -2.69 14.16
CA LYS A 154 -8.04 -1.72 14.64
C LYS A 154 -7.83 -0.40 13.94
N THR A 155 -8.93 0.25 13.56
CA THR A 155 -8.90 1.57 12.96
C THR A 155 -8.88 2.66 14.02
N PHE A 156 -8.46 3.87 13.63
CA PHE A 156 -8.50 5.04 14.50
C PHE A 156 -9.91 5.33 15.04
N SER A 157 -10.95 5.04 14.28
CA SER A 157 -12.35 5.20 14.68
C SER A 157 -12.86 4.08 15.61
N GLY A 158 -12.05 3.05 15.88
CA GLY A 158 -12.37 1.98 16.83
C GLY A 158 -12.95 0.71 16.21
N ALA A 159 -13.15 0.65 14.88
CA ALA A 159 -13.58 -0.58 14.21
C ALA A 159 -12.48 -1.64 14.24
N VAL A 160 -12.87 -2.90 14.41
CA VAL A 160 -11.98 -4.06 14.49
C VAL A 160 -12.22 -4.96 13.28
N TYR A 161 -11.11 -5.42 12.69
CA TYR A 161 -11.10 -6.34 11.56
C TYR A 161 -10.19 -7.51 11.89
N HIS A 162 -10.79 -8.67 12.09
CA HIS A 162 -10.07 -9.92 12.35
C HIS A 162 -9.48 -10.45 11.05
N CYS A 163 -8.27 -11.00 11.11
CA CYS A 163 -7.65 -11.57 9.92
C CYS A 163 -6.56 -12.59 10.27
N LYS A 164 -6.20 -13.39 9.26
CA LYS A 164 -5.12 -14.39 9.37
C LYS A 164 -3.76 -13.80 9.05
N ALA A 165 -3.71 -12.75 8.22
CA ALA A 165 -2.48 -12.08 7.82
C ALA A 165 -2.69 -10.58 7.61
N VAL A 166 -1.64 -9.79 7.90
CA VAL A 166 -1.59 -8.34 7.62
C VAL A 166 -0.40 -8.03 6.74
N VAL A 167 -0.63 -7.31 5.64
CA VAL A 167 0.43 -6.81 4.76
C VAL A 167 0.54 -5.30 4.94
N LEU A 168 1.68 -4.83 5.47
CA LEU A 168 1.92 -3.41 5.70
C LEU A 168 2.57 -2.76 4.48
N CYS A 169 1.82 -1.87 3.83
CA CYS A 169 2.22 -1.12 2.64
C CYS A 169 2.11 0.38 2.87
N THR A 170 2.51 0.85 4.04
CA THR A 170 2.36 2.23 4.51
C THR A 170 3.20 3.26 3.74
N GLY A 171 4.16 2.80 2.95
CA GLY A 171 5.01 3.67 2.13
C GLY A 171 5.77 4.69 2.98
N THR A 172 5.67 5.97 2.60
CA THR A 172 6.34 7.09 3.28
C THR A 172 5.40 7.88 4.20
N TYR A 173 4.30 7.29 4.65
CA TYR A 173 3.30 7.97 5.48
C TYR A 173 3.43 7.69 6.98
N LEU A 174 4.12 6.60 7.36
CA LEU A 174 4.23 6.18 8.75
C LEU A 174 5.14 7.15 9.54
N CYS A 175 4.59 7.83 10.53
CA CYS A 175 5.28 8.87 11.32
C CYS A 175 6.06 9.85 10.43
N ALA A 176 5.49 10.22 9.30
CA ALA A 176 6.18 10.95 8.25
C ALA A 176 6.46 12.40 8.63
N ARG A 177 7.60 12.90 8.16
CA ARG A 177 7.93 14.32 8.15
C ARG A 177 8.48 14.72 6.79
N CYS A 178 8.03 15.85 6.27
CA CYS A 178 8.52 16.43 5.02
C CYS A 178 9.50 17.56 5.33
N LEU A 179 10.63 17.55 4.65
CA LEU A 179 11.68 18.57 4.74
C LEU A 179 11.71 19.34 3.42
N THR A 180 11.51 20.65 3.47
CA THR A 180 11.60 21.54 2.31
C THR A 180 12.51 22.71 2.68
N GLY A 181 13.80 22.61 2.31
CA GLY A 181 14.82 23.52 2.83
C GLY A 181 14.92 23.40 4.36
N GLU A 182 14.74 24.50 5.07
CA GLU A 182 14.76 24.56 6.54
C GLU A 182 13.40 24.25 7.18
N MET A 183 12.33 24.19 6.38
CA MET A 183 10.98 23.94 6.88
C MET A 183 10.76 22.46 7.13
N ILE A 184 10.22 22.14 8.31
CA ILE A 184 9.82 20.77 8.68
C ILE A 184 8.31 20.76 8.90
N THR A 185 7.61 19.90 8.17
CA THR A 185 6.19 19.64 8.38
C THR A 185 5.96 18.18 8.74
N TYR A 186 5.12 17.92 9.73
CA TYR A 186 4.79 16.56 10.18
C TYR A 186 3.55 16.06 9.44
N THR A 187 3.72 15.83 8.14
CA THR A 187 2.68 15.35 7.23
C THR A 187 3.26 14.27 6.32
N GLY A 188 2.40 13.46 5.75
CA GLY A 188 2.76 12.63 4.61
C GLY A 188 2.91 13.45 3.33
N PRO A 189 3.34 12.85 2.21
CA PRO A 189 3.44 13.49 0.90
C PRO A 189 2.13 14.16 0.48
N ASN A 190 2.23 15.28 -0.23
CA ASN A 190 1.09 16.09 -0.70
C ASN A 190 0.18 16.64 0.41
N GLY A 191 0.71 16.82 1.63
CA GLY A 191 -0.06 17.36 2.76
C GLY A 191 -1.11 16.40 3.34
N LEU A 192 -1.11 15.13 2.92
CA LEU A 192 -1.95 14.12 3.55
C LEU A 192 -1.47 13.83 4.97
N GLN A 193 -2.37 13.42 5.83
CA GLN A 193 -2.06 13.12 7.22
C GLN A 193 -0.97 12.03 7.31
N ALA A 194 0.00 12.21 8.21
CA ALA A 194 0.94 11.17 8.56
C ALA A 194 0.19 10.07 9.32
N CYS A 195 0.36 8.83 8.89
CA CYS A 195 -0.29 7.69 9.54
C CYS A 195 0.38 7.39 10.89
N LEU A 196 -0.40 7.27 11.95
CA LEU A 196 0.06 6.97 13.30
C LEU A 196 -0.27 5.51 13.64
N LEU A 197 0.58 4.59 13.19
CA LEU A 197 0.47 3.20 13.64
C LEU A 197 1.21 3.06 14.99
N TYR A 198 0.47 3.07 16.09
CA TYR A 198 1.03 3.09 17.46
C TYR A 198 1.90 1.87 17.79
N THR A 199 1.71 0.76 17.11
CA THR A 199 2.45 -0.50 17.34
C THR A 199 3.76 -0.61 16.54
N LEU A 200 4.02 0.30 15.61
CA LEU A 200 5.22 0.30 14.77
C LEU A 200 5.95 1.64 14.85
N THR A 201 7.18 1.61 15.34
CA THR A 201 8.05 2.78 15.54
C THR A 201 9.06 2.97 14.41
N LEU A 202 8.69 2.75 13.16
CA LEU A 202 9.57 3.01 12.02
C LEU A 202 9.36 4.44 11.50
N PRO A 203 10.22 5.41 11.82
CA PRO A 203 10.10 6.76 11.31
C PRO A 203 10.40 6.79 9.82
N THR A 204 9.51 7.39 9.05
CA THR A 204 9.72 7.61 7.61
C THR A 204 10.02 9.07 7.34
N ILE A 205 11.17 9.33 6.70
CA ILE A 205 11.60 10.67 6.30
C ILE A 205 11.45 10.79 4.78
N CYS A 206 10.70 11.79 4.33
CA CYS A 206 10.64 12.19 2.92
C CYS A 206 11.32 13.54 2.76
N SER A 207 12.35 13.62 1.93
CA SER A 207 12.99 14.87 1.49
C SER A 207 12.50 15.23 0.09
N VAL A 208 12.06 16.46 -0.09
CA VAL A 208 11.65 17.04 -1.37
C VAL A 208 12.62 18.14 -1.77
#